data_1b3c7d4833b34b49c1e05def963f58b0
#
_entry.id   1b3c7d4833b34b49c1e05def963f58b0
#
_cell.length_a   1.000
_cell.length_b   1.000
_cell.length_c   1.000
_cell.angle_alpha   90.00
_cell.angle_beta   90.00
_cell.angle_gamma   90.00
#
_symmetry.space_group_name_H-M   'P 1'
#
loop_
_entity.id
_entity.type
_entity.pdbx_description
1 polymer ?
#
loop_
_entity_poly.entity_id
_entity_poly.type
_entity_poly.pdbx_seq_one_letter_code
_entity_poly.pdbx_strand_id
1 'polypeptide(L)'
;MSSKEKLLFDTHAFLAFFNREQGSEIIKGHMDAIQNGDAEGFVATITLTELAYLYTRKSDAASARLRLMQIRHSKLNIISLTAEIAMDAGLTKRPGISVADAIIAASARAVRAAVVTNDPHFLELDVPVIRYP
;
A
#
# COMPACT_ATOMS: atom_id res chain seq x y z
N MET A 1 -3.69 -26.15 7.77
CA MET A 1 -4.38 -25.14 6.96
C MET A 1 -3.37 -24.18 6.37
N SER A 2 -3.49 -23.92 5.08
CA SER A 2 -2.65 -22.91 4.46
C SER A 2 -3.14 -21.50 4.86
N SER A 3 -2.21 -20.64 5.17
CA SER A 3 -2.51 -19.24 5.41
C SER A 3 -2.80 -18.54 4.10
N LYS A 4 -3.73 -17.58 4.11
CA LYS A 4 -3.96 -16.73 2.96
C LYS A 4 -2.76 -15.81 2.74
N GLU A 5 -2.47 -15.49 1.50
CA GLU A 5 -1.50 -14.48 1.15
C GLU A 5 -1.93 -13.12 1.71
N LYS A 6 -0.98 -12.37 2.26
CA LYS A 6 -1.24 -11.03 2.82
C LYS A 6 -0.52 -10.01 1.97
N LEU A 7 -1.26 -9.04 1.46
CA LEU A 7 -0.78 -8.07 0.48
C LEU A 7 -1.05 -6.65 0.99
N LEU A 8 -0.01 -5.84 1.06
CA LEU A 8 -0.13 -4.42 1.34
C LEU A 8 0.27 -3.65 0.10
N PHE A 9 -0.60 -2.76 -0.38
CA PHE A 9 -0.36 -1.97 -1.59
C PHE A 9 0.28 -0.64 -1.21
N ASP A 10 1.39 -0.30 -1.85
CA ASP A 10 2.00 1.01 -1.65
C ASP A 10 1.18 2.09 -2.38
N THR A 11 1.54 3.34 -2.18
CA THR A 11 0.81 4.48 -2.74
C THR A 11 0.79 4.42 -4.27
N HIS A 12 1.92 4.09 -4.90
CA HIS A 12 2.01 4.02 -6.36
C HIS A 12 1.17 2.89 -6.94
N ALA A 13 1.01 1.77 -6.21
CA ALA A 13 0.14 0.68 -6.66
C ALA A 13 -1.31 1.14 -6.76
N PHE A 14 -1.80 1.93 -5.80
CA PHE A 14 -3.13 2.51 -5.91
C PHE A 14 -3.25 3.49 -7.08
N LEU A 15 -2.24 4.32 -7.29
CA LEU A 15 -2.25 5.26 -8.42
C LEU A 15 -2.28 4.50 -9.75
N ALA A 16 -1.46 3.46 -9.90
CA ALA A 16 -1.44 2.64 -11.12
C ALA A 16 -2.81 1.99 -11.34
N PHE A 17 -3.41 1.46 -10.28
CA PHE A 17 -4.72 0.81 -10.37
C PHE A 17 -5.83 1.78 -10.75
N PHE A 18 -5.94 2.91 -10.04
CA PHE A 18 -6.99 3.89 -10.27
C PHE A 18 -6.84 4.61 -11.62
N ASN A 19 -5.61 4.87 -12.05
CA ASN A 19 -5.34 5.60 -13.29
C ASN A 19 -5.12 4.67 -14.49
N ARG A 20 -5.29 3.36 -14.32
CA ARG A 20 -5.13 2.35 -15.37
C ARG A 20 -3.76 2.43 -16.03
N GLU A 21 -2.71 2.61 -15.22
CA GLU A 21 -1.35 2.65 -15.70
C GLU A 21 -0.81 1.25 -15.96
N GLN A 22 0.41 1.16 -16.47
CA GLN A 22 1.07 -0.12 -16.70
C GLN A 22 1.12 -0.94 -15.41
N GLY A 23 0.77 -2.22 -15.50
CA GLY A 23 0.71 -3.12 -14.34
C GLY A 23 -0.64 -3.14 -13.63
N SER A 24 -1.58 -2.27 -14.01
CA SER A 24 -2.89 -2.19 -13.35
C SER A 24 -3.65 -3.52 -13.39
N GLU A 25 -3.50 -4.31 -14.44
CA GLU A 25 -4.16 -5.61 -14.56
C GLU A 25 -3.65 -6.61 -13.53
N ILE A 26 -2.35 -6.57 -13.20
CA ILE A 26 -1.77 -7.41 -12.16
C ILE A 26 -2.33 -7.02 -10.80
N ILE A 27 -2.38 -5.72 -10.53
CA ILE A 27 -2.93 -5.19 -9.27
C ILE A 27 -4.42 -5.55 -9.16
N LYS A 28 -5.15 -5.43 -10.26
CA LYS A 28 -6.56 -5.83 -10.30
C LYS A 28 -6.74 -7.31 -9.93
N GLY A 29 -5.86 -8.18 -10.41
CA GLY A 29 -5.89 -9.61 -10.04
C GLY A 29 -5.74 -9.80 -8.54
N HIS A 30 -4.83 -9.08 -7.91
CA HIS A 30 -4.68 -9.11 -6.44
C HIS A 30 -5.91 -8.57 -5.73
N MET A 31 -6.49 -7.47 -6.21
CA MET A 31 -7.71 -6.89 -5.64
C MET A 31 -8.89 -7.86 -5.76
N ASP A 32 -9.01 -8.54 -6.90
CA ASP A 32 -10.06 -9.55 -7.10
C ASP A 32 -9.91 -10.71 -6.12
N ALA A 33 -8.68 -11.18 -5.89
CA ALA A 33 -8.40 -12.25 -4.92
C ALA A 33 -8.82 -11.81 -3.50
N ILE A 34 -8.56 -10.56 -3.14
CA ILE A 34 -8.97 -10.00 -1.84
C ILE A 34 -10.49 -9.92 -1.77
N GLN A 35 -11.14 -9.45 -2.82
CA GLN A 35 -12.60 -9.33 -2.88
C GLN A 35 -13.28 -10.70 -2.74
N ASN A 36 -12.66 -11.74 -3.33
CA ASN A 36 -13.19 -13.10 -3.28
C ASN A 36 -12.84 -13.84 -1.98
N GLY A 37 -12.04 -13.24 -1.10
CA GLY A 37 -11.64 -13.87 0.16
C GLY A 37 -10.46 -14.82 0.04
N ASP A 38 -9.77 -14.84 -1.10
CA ASP A 38 -8.63 -15.72 -1.35
C ASP A 38 -7.31 -15.13 -0.84
N ALA A 39 -7.28 -13.83 -0.59
CA ALA A 39 -6.14 -13.13 -0.02
C ALA A 39 -6.62 -12.08 0.97
N GLU A 40 -5.74 -11.64 1.86
CA GLU A 40 -5.99 -10.52 2.76
C GLU A 40 -5.26 -9.28 2.23
N GLY A 41 -5.98 -8.17 2.16
CA GLY A 41 -5.42 -6.92 1.66
C GLY A 41 -5.32 -5.86 2.74
N PHE A 42 -4.31 -5.01 2.61
CA PHE A 42 -3.98 -3.97 3.59
C PHE A 42 -3.58 -2.67 2.91
N VAL A 43 -3.84 -1.58 3.62
CA VAL A 43 -3.35 -0.25 3.25
C VAL A 43 -2.87 0.46 4.51
N ALA A 44 -1.70 1.07 4.47
CA ALA A 44 -1.20 1.87 5.58
C ALA A 44 -1.88 3.24 5.59
N THR A 45 -2.14 3.80 6.78
CA THR A 45 -2.80 5.11 6.89
C THR A 45 -2.03 6.21 6.18
N ILE A 46 -0.69 6.16 6.15
CA ILE A 46 0.09 7.16 5.43
C ILE A 46 -0.21 7.17 3.92
N THR A 47 -0.55 6.02 3.36
CA THR A 47 -0.97 5.94 1.96
C THR A 47 -2.24 6.75 1.72
N LEU A 48 -3.17 6.72 2.67
CA LEU A 48 -4.39 7.55 2.58
C LEU A 48 -4.05 9.04 2.55
N THR A 49 -3.07 9.46 3.34
CA THR A 49 -2.59 10.85 3.34
C THR A 49 -1.98 11.22 1.99
N GLU A 50 -1.12 10.35 1.46
CA GLU A 50 -0.47 10.61 0.18
C GLU A 50 -1.48 10.66 -0.97
N LEU A 51 -2.42 9.73 -1.01
CA LEU A 51 -3.46 9.71 -2.05
C LEU A 51 -4.35 10.95 -1.97
N ALA A 52 -4.74 11.34 -0.76
CA ALA A 52 -5.54 12.56 -0.55
C ALA A 52 -4.81 13.78 -1.11
N TYR A 53 -3.54 13.92 -0.77
CA TYR A 53 -2.71 15.03 -1.23
C TYR A 53 -2.53 15.03 -2.75
N LEU A 54 -2.17 13.87 -3.32
CA LEU A 54 -1.87 13.76 -4.75
C LEU A 54 -3.12 14.01 -5.61
N TYR A 55 -4.26 13.44 -5.25
CA TYR A 55 -5.49 13.65 -6.02
C TYR A 55 -6.01 15.07 -5.87
N THR A 56 -5.95 15.66 -4.68
CA THR A 56 -6.36 17.05 -4.49
C THR A 56 -5.51 17.99 -5.34
N ARG A 57 -4.20 17.72 -5.38
CA ARG A 57 -3.26 18.56 -6.13
C ARG A 57 -3.42 18.43 -7.65
N LYS A 58 -3.61 17.20 -8.15
CA LYS A 58 -3.64 16.92 -9.61
C LYS A 58 -5.03 17.04 -10.21
N SER A 59 -6.06 16.89 -9.42
CA SER A 59 -7.46 16.96 -9.85
C SER A 59 -8.23 17.95 -8.98
N ASP A 60 -8.94 17.43 -7.98
CA ASP A 60 -9.72 18.24 -7.05
C ASP A 60 -10.02 17.43 -5.77
N ALA A 61 -10.60 18.12 -4.79
CA ALA A 61 -10.95 17.50 -3.51
C ALA A 61 -12.05 16.42 -3.67
N ALA A 62 -12.96 16.59 -4.62
CA ALA A 62 -14.03 15.61 -4.84
C ALA A 62 -13.48 14.29 -5.36
N SER A 63 -12.52 14.36 -6.31
CA SER A 63 -11.83 13.16 -6.82
C SER A 63 -11.05 12.46 -5.73
N ALA A 64 -10.36 13.21 -4.88
CA ALA A 64 -9.63 12.66 -3.74
C ALA A 64 -10.59 11.90 -2.81
N ARG A 65 -11.70 12.53 -2.42
CA ARG A 65 -12.68 11.90 -1.53
C ARG A 65 -13.28 10.63 -2.13
N LEU A 66 -13.54 10.63 -3.43
CA LEU A 66 -14.08 9.45 -4.11
C LEU A 66 -13.12 8.27 -3.99
N ARG A 67 -11.83 8.47 -4.29
CA ARG A 67 -10.82 7.41 -4.21
C ARG A 67 -10.67 6.90 -2.78
N LEU A 68 -10.61 7.80 -1.81
CA LEU A 68 -10.51 7.44 -0.40
C LEU A 68 -11.74 6.64 0.06
N MET A 69 -12.94 7.03 -0.36
CA MET A 69 -14.15 6.27 -0.05
C MET A 69 -14.12 4.88 -0.65
N GLN A 70 -13.64 4.74 -1.89
CA GLN A 70 -13.52 3.44 -2.53
C GLN A 70 -12.61 2.50 -1.71
N ILE A 71 -11.50 3.01 -1.19
CA ILE A 71 -10.61 2.23 -0.33
C ILE A 71 -11.30 1.88 0.99
N ARG A 72 -11.94 2.85 1.64
CA ARG A 72 -12.57 2.64 2.95
C ARG A 72 -13.74 1.66 2.90
N HIS A 73 -14.46 1.61 1.79
CA HIS A 73 -15.58 0.69 1.60
C HIS A 73 -15.18 -0.64 0.95
N SER A 74 -13.89 -0.81 0.65
CA SER A 74 -13.37 -2.08 0.13
C SER A 74 -13.13 -3.06 1.28
N LYS A 75 -12.67 -4.26 0.94
CA LYS A 75 -12.26 -5.27 1.93
C LYS A 75 -10.82 -5.06 2.43
N LEU A 76 -10.17 -3.97 2.05
CA LEU A 76 -8.82 -3.67 2.52
C LEU A 76 -8.86 -3.28 4.00
N ASN A 77 -7.94 -3.86 4.77
CA ASN A 77 -7.77 -3.52 6.18
C ASN A 77 -6.82 -2.33 6.28
N ILE A 78 -7.22 -1.30 7.00
CA ILE A 78 -6.40 -0.11 7.21
C ILE A 78 -5.50 -0.34 8.41
N ILE A 79 -4.18 -0.19 8.21
CA ILE A 79 -3.20 -0.34 9.27
C ILE A 79 -2.87 1.04 9.82
N SER A 80 -3.29 1.29 11.06
CA SER A 80 -2.99 2.56 11.73
C SER A 80 -1.51 2.66 12.06
N LEU A 81 -0.97 3.87 11.97
CA LEU A 81 0.41 4.16 12.36
C LEU A 81 0.48 4.17 13.89
N THR A 82 0.92 3.06 14.46
CA THR A 82 1.13 2.95 15.91
C THR A 82 2.53 3.45 16.28
N ALA A 83 2.77 3.63 17.58
CA ALA A 83 4.10 3.99 18.06
C ALA A 83 5.15 2.93 17.67
N GLU A 84 4.78 1.64 17.76
CA GLU A 84 5.67 0.54 17.38
C GLU A 84 6.04 0.59 15.91
N ILE A 85 5.07 0.81 15.03
CA ILE A 85 5.32 0.92 13.58
C ILE A 85 6.17 2.15 13.29
N ALA A 86 5.89 3.27 13.94
CA ALA A 86 6.65 4.51 13.73
C ALA A 86 8.12 4.32 14.13
N MET A 87 8.38 3.71 15.28
CA MET A 87 9.74 3.44 15.74
C MET A 87 10.46 2.45 14.83
N ASP A 88 9.81 1.35 14.44
CA ASP A 88 10.38 0.38 13.51
C ASP A 88 10.75 1.04 12.17
N ALA A 89 9.88 1.88 11.65
CA ALA A 89 10.15 2.61 10.40
C ALA A 89 11.43 3.44 10.50
N GLY A 90 11.58 4.19 11.58
CA GLY A 90 12.75 5.04 11.79
C GLY A 90 14.04 4.23 11.96
N LEU A 91 13.97 3.14 12.71
CA LEU A 91 15.15 2.29 12.97
C LEU A 91 15.60 1.53 11.73
N THR A 92 14.71 1.25 10.79
CA THR A 92 15.01 0.46 9.59
C THR A 92 15.17 1.30 8.33
N LYS A 93 14.86 2.60 8.41
CA LYS A 93 14.99 3.50 7.26
C LYS A 93 16.43 3.57 6.78
N ARG A 94 16.62 3.59 5.48
CA ARG A 94 17.94 3.74 4.86
C ARG A 94 18.07 5.11 4.19
N PRO A 95 19.30 5.64 4.05
CA PRO A 95 19.52 6.87 3.30
C PRO A 95 18.95 6.75 1.87
N GLY A 96 18.33 7.81 1.37
CA GLY A 96 17.76 7.84 0.04
C GLY A 96 16.35 7.25 -0.07
N ILE A 97 15.84 6.66 1.01
CA ILE A 97 14.46 6.13 1.05
C ILE A 97 13.60 7.08 1.88
N SER A 98 12.41 7.38 1.40
CA SER A 98 11.54 8.33 2.08
C SER A 98 11.01 7.77 3.41
N VAL A 99 10.66 8.68 4.32
CA VAL A 99 10.00 8.33 5.58
C VAL A 99 8.69 7.58 5.30
N ALA A 100 7.93 8.03 4.30
CA ALA A 100 6.67 7.38 3.94
C ALA A 100 6.88 5.92 3.53
N ASP A 101 7.88 5.64 2.69
CA ASP A 101 8.17 4.27 2.27
C ASP A 101 8.64 3.40 3.44
N ALA A 102 9.43 3.98 4.36
CA ALA A 102 9.84 3.27 5.57
C ALA A 102 8.63 2.91 6.44
N ILE A 103 7.66 3.81 6.56
CA ILE A 103 6.42 3.55 7.31
C ILE A 103 5.56 2.49 6.62
N ILE A 104 5.47 2.52 5.30
CA ILE A 104 4.73 1.50 4.53
C ILE A 104 5.36 0.12 4.77
N ALA A 105 6.67 0.01 4.67
CA ALA A 105 7.38 -1.25 4.90
C ALA A 105 7.20 -1.75 6.34
N ALA A 106 7.30 -0.86 7.32
CA ALA A 106 7.09 -1.22 8.72
C ALA A 106 5.65 -1.67 8.99
N SER A 107 4.68 -1.03 8.33
CA SER A 107 3.28 -1.44 8.41
C SER A 107 3.08 -2.85 7.86
N ALA A 108 3.72 -3.17 6.73
CA ALA A 108 3.66 -4.50 6.14
C ALA A 108 4.29 -5.54 7.07
N ARG A 109 5.45 -5.25 7.67
CA ARG A 109 6.09 -6.17 8.63
C ARG A 109 5.18 -6.45 9.83
N ALA A 110 4.49 -5.43 10.32
CA ALA A 110 3.62 -5.57 11.49
C ALA A 110 2.50 -6.58 11.27
N VAL A 111 2.02 -6.74 10.04
CA VAL A 111 0.97 -7.71 9.71
C VAL A 111 1.49 -8.89 8.91
N ARG A 112 2.80 -8.96 8.66
CA ARG A 112 3.46 -10.02 7.88
C ARG A 112 2.94 -10.09 6.45
N ALA A 113 2.73 -8.94 5.84
CA ALA A 113 2.30 -8.84 4.45
C ALA A 113 3.49 -8.60 3.53
N ALA A 114 3.33 -9.00 2.26
CA ALA A 114 4.22 -8.56 1.19
C ALA A 114 3.76 -7.20 0.69
N VAL A 115 4.71 -6.36 0.26
CA VAL A 115 4.40 -5.05 -0.33
C VAL A 115 4.25 -5.23 -1.84
N VAL A 116 3.09 -4.86 -2.37
CA VAL A 116 2.84 -4.82 -3.81
C VAL A 116 3.30 -3.46 -4.30
N THR A 117 4.36 -3.43 -5.11
CA THR A 117 5.04 -2.19 -5.50
C THR A 117 5.81 -2.37 -6.81
N ASN A 118 6.05 -1.27 -7.52
CA ASN A 118 7.00 -1.26 -8.63
C ASN A 118 8.31 -0.53 -8.25
N ASP A 119 8.44 -0.08 -7.00
CA ASP A 119 9.59 0.68 -6.53
C ASP A 119 10.67 -0.26 -5.98
N PRO A 120 11.86 -0.31 -6.60
CA PRO A 120 12.92 -1.21 -6.12
C PRO A 120 13.46 -0.86 -4.73
N HIS A 121 13.20 0.35 -4.20
CA HIS A 121 13.63 0.72 -2.86
C HIS A 121 13.08 -0.22 -1.78
N PHE A 122 11.89 -0.81 -1.99
CA PHE A 122 11.32 -1.74 -1.02
C PHE A 122 12.13 -3.01 -0.86
N LEU A 123 12.94 -3.39 -1.84
CA LEU A 123 13.85 -4.52 -1.72
C LEU A 123 14.92 -4.31 -0.64
N GLU A 124 15.19 -3.05 -0.27
CA GLU A 124 16.17 -2.68 0.75
C GLU A 124 15.57 -2.51 2.14
N LEU A 125 14.25 -2.70 2.30
CA LEU A 125 13.53 -2.38 3.53
C LEU A 125 13.11 -3.61 4.34
N ASP A 126 13.75 -4.75 4.12
CA ASP A 126 13.55 -5.98 4.87
C ASP A 126 12.07 -6.38 4.94
N VAL A 127 11.45 -6.49 3.80
CA VAL A 127 10.05 -6.89 3.65
C VAL A 127 9.89 -7.67 2.35
N PRO A 128 9.05 -8.72 2.31
CA PRO A 128 8.76 -9.40 1.05
C PRO A 128 8.09 -8.43 0.06
N VAL A 129 8.43 -8.58 -1.21
CA VAL A 129 7.97 -7.67 -2.26
C VAL A 129 7.36 -8.48 -3.39
N ILE A 130 6.20 -8.03 -3.87
CA ILE A 130 5.59 -8.53 -5.09
C ILE A 130 5.63 -7.38 -6.09
N ARG A 131 6.44 -7.55 -7.13
CA ARG A 131 6.65 -6.51 -8.13
C ARG A 131 5.60 -6.59 -9.23
N TYR A 132 5.19 -5.42 -9.72
CA TYR A 132 4.44 -5.30 -10.97
C TYR A 132 5.23 -4.39 -11.92
N PRO A 133 5.05 -4.52 -13.25
CA PRO A 133 5.81 -3.74 -14.25
C PRO A 133 5.57 -2.24 -14.18
#